data_7a366a102948d25d6211fec13e0cdb7a
#
_entry.id   7a366a102948d25d6211fec13e0cdb7a
#
_cell.length_a   1.000
_cell.length_b   1.000
_cell.length_c   1.000
_cell.angle_alpha   90.00
_cell.angle_beta   90.00
_cell.angle_gamma   90.00
#
_symmetry.space_group_name_H-M   'P 1'
#
loop_
_entity.id
_entity.type
_entity.pdbx_description
1 polymer ?
#
loop_
_entity_poly.entity_id
_entity_poly.type
_entity_poly.pdbx_seq_one_letter_code
_entity_poly.pdbx_strand_id
1 'polypeptide(L)'
;EVIPEDSTRTNIVLSDNVGRQVGEFIELVRHSDELEQAGVNMPKSMLLYGAPGCGKTSIAHYVSENTNLPLVVARLDGIVSSLLGSTAKNLRKIFSYASSMPCILFLDEFDAIAKARDDNHELGELKRVINSLLQNIDSMPTSCVLIAATNHPELLDKAVWRRFTTKIEVGMPDDEARKKIILDLTSGFNCPFVEDGQKMKTVCDLTKKMSP
;
A
#
# COMPACT_ATOMS: atom_id res chain seq x y z
N GLU A 1 -0.91 -13.53 4.26
CA GLU A 1 0.44 -14.01 3.95
C GLU A 1 1.45 -13.21 4.75
N VAL A 2 2.49 -13.85 5.27
CA VAL A 2 3.61 -13.19 5.98
C VAL A 2 4.84 -13.33 5.10
N ILE A 3 5.42 -12.20 4.71
CA ILE A 3 6.61 -12.17 3.87
C ILE A 3 7.79 -11.86 4.78
N PRO A 4 8.79 -12.76 4.87
CA PRO A 4 9.97 -12.55 5.70
C PRO A 4 10.87 -11.45 5.16
N GLU A 5 11.71 -10.88 6.02
CA GLU A 5 12.65 -9.77 5.74
C GLU A 5 13.65 -10.06 4.63
N ASP A 6 14.01 -11.33 4.39
CA ASP A 6 15.04 -11.75 3.43
C ASP A 6 14.55 -11.95 1.98
N SER A 7 13.35 -11.49 1.62
CA SER A 7 12.90 -11.52 0.23
C SER A 7 13.72 -10.54 -0.62
N THR A 8 14.22 -11.02 -1.75
CA THR A 8 15.02 -10.27 -2.74
C THR A 8 14.64 -8.80 -2.87
N ARG A 9 15.63 -7.90 -2.69
CA ARG A 9 15.45 -6.43 -2.74
C ARG A 9 14.56 -6.02 -3.90
N THR A 10 13.45 -5.37 -3.57
CA THR A 10 12.49 -4.87 -4.55
C THR A 10 13.08 -3.63 -5.21
N ASN A 11 13.55 -3.79 -6.45
CA ASN A 11 13.98 -2.63 -7.23
C ASN A 11 12.73 -1.87 -7.66
N ILE A 12 12.44 -0.75 -7.00
CA ILE A 12 11.26 0.06 -7.30
C ILE A 12 11.66 1.39 -7.93
N VAL A 13 11.03 1.73 -9.02
CA VAL A 13 11.20 3.04 -9.67
C VAL A 13 9.99 3.90 -9.31
N LEU A 14 10.25 4.97 -8.57
CA LEU A 14 9.23 5.94 -8.15
C LEU A 14 9.49 7.29 -8.79
N SER A 15 8.44 8.08 -9.04
CA SER A 15 8.62 9.49 -9.35
C SER A 15 9.22 10.22 -8.14
N ASP A 16 9.93 11.32 -8.38
CA ASP A 16 10.62 12.06 -7.32
C ASP A 16 9.70 12.46 -6.15
N ASN A 17 8.47 12.87 -6.47
CA ASN A 17 7.50 13.25 -5.44
C ASN A 17 7.04 12.07 -4.58
N VAL A 18 6.72 10.92 -5.21
CA VAL A 18 6.32 9.72 -4.50
C VAL A 18 7.50 9.17 -3.69
N GLY A 19 8.69 9.12 -4.30
CA GLY A 19 9.92 8.67 -3.65
C GLY A 19 10.23 9.47 -2.40
N ARG A 20 10.10 10.81 -2.44
CA ARG A 20 10.29 11.69 -1.29
C ARG A 20 9.28 11.39 -0.19
N GLN A 21 7.98 11.30 -0.49
CA GLN A 21 6.93 11.05 0.51
C GLN A 21 7.07 9.66 1.16
N VAL A 22 7.44 8.63 0.37
CA VAL A 22 7.73 7.28 0.89
C VAL A 22 8.97 7.32 1.77
N GLY A 23 10.02 8.03 1.37
CA GLY A 23 11.22 8.23 2.17
C GLY A 23 10.93 8.91 3.52
N GLU A 24 10.16 10.00 3.51
CA GLU A 24 9.71 10.69 4.74
C GLU A 24 8.94 9.74 5.68
N PHE A 25 8.10 8.87 5.12
CA PHE A 25 7.37 7.88 5.91
C PHE A 25 8.30 6.79 6.49
N ILE A 26 9.28 6.32 5.73
CA ILE A 26 10.29 5.36 6.22
C ILE A 26 11.07 5.98 7.39
N GLU A 27 11.52 7.22 7.27
CA GLU A 27 12.22 7.90 8.37
C GLU A 27 11.32 8.10 9.60
N LEU A 28 10.05 8.42 9.43
CA LEU A 28 9.07 8.46 10.53
C LEU A 28 8.99 7.11 11.26
N VAL A 29 8.95 5.99 10.52
CA VAL A 29 8.89 4.65 11.10
C VAL A 29 10.20 4.32 11.83
N ARG A 30 11.35 4.60 11.24
CA ARG A 30 12.67 4.32 11.82
C ARG A 30 12.93 5.05 13.13
N HIS A 31 12.50 6.32 13.20
CA HIS A 31 12.71 7.17 14.38
C HIS A 31 11.51 7.18 15.34
N SER A 32 10.56 6.25 15.16
CA SER A 32 9.33 6.23 15.96
C SER A 32 9.58 6.09 17.46
N ASP A 33 10.57 5.31 17.88
CA ASP A 33 10.88 5.10 19.30
C ASP A 33 11.48 6.37 19.92
N GLU A 34 12.29 7.11 19.19
CA GLU A 34 12.84 8.41 19.62
C GLU A 34 11.73 9.46 19.77
N LEU A 35 10.78 9.48 18.83
CA LEU A 35 9.61 10.36 18.88
C LEU A 35 8.70 10.03 20.08
N GLU A 36 8.47 8.75 20.34
CA GLU A 36 7.71 8.28 21.51
C GLU A 36 8.37 8.71 22.83
N GLN A 37 9.68 8.54 22.95
CA GLN A 37 10.46 8.99 24.12
C GLN A 37 10.41 10.51 24.30
N ALA A 38 10.32 11.26 23.21
CA ALA A 38 10.10 12.72 23.22
C ALA A 38 8.63 13.12 23.50
N GLY A 39 7.72 12.15 23.74
CA GLY A 39 6.29 12.41 24.00
C GLY A 39 5.47 12.66 22.74
N VAL A 40 6.01 12.41 21.56
CA VAL A 40 5.32 12.59 20.27
C VAL A 40 4.78 11.24 19.79
N ASN A 41 3.49 11.00 20.01
CA ASN A 41 2.79 9.82 19.50
C ASN A 41 2.17 10.12 18.15
N MET A 42 2.77 9.65 17.06
CA MET A 42 2.22 9.77 15.71
C MET A 42 1.78 8.39 15.19
N PRO A 43 0.52 8.25 14.74
CA PRO A 43 0.09 7.03 14.09
C PRO A 43 0.92 6.77 12.81
N LYS A 44 1.55 5.60 12.73
CA LYS A 44 2.32 5.17 11.56
C LYS A 44 1.39 4.55 10.53
N SER A 45 0.63 5.39 9.82
CA SER A 45 -0.38 4.93 8.86
C SER A 45 -0.26 5.64 7.52
N MET A 46 -0.22 4.85 6.44
CA MET A 46 -0.09 5.33 5.06
C MET A 46 -1.20 4.77 4.18
N LEU A 47 -1.84 5.62 3.39
CA LEU A 47 -2.79 5.24 2.36
C LEU A 47 -2.17 5.49 0.98
N LEU A 48 -2.03 4.42 0.21
CA LEU A 48 -1.61 4.44 -1.19
C LEU A 48 -2.85 4.38 -2.08
N TYR A 49 -3.03 5.34 -2.97
CA TYR A 49 -4.19 5.36 -3.86
C TYR A 49 -3.79 5.74 -5.28
N GLY A 50 -4.58 5.29 -6.27
CA GLY A 50 -4.32 5.55 -7.68
C GLY A 50 -4.64 4.36 -8.57
N ALA A 51 -4.39 4.48 -9.86
CA ALA A 51 -4.75 3.47 -10.86
C ALA A 51 -4.16 2.08 -10.53
N PRO A 52 -4.83 0.98 -10.96
CA PRO A 52 -4.30 -0.35 -10.80
C PRO A 52 -2.97 -0.52 -11.54
N GLY A 53 -2.08 -1.38 -11.02
CA GLY A 53 -0.79 -1.68 -11.64
C GLY A 53 0.29 -0.60 -11.44
N CYS A 54 0.04 0.50 -10.73
CA CYS A 54 1.03 1.56 -10.52
C CYS A 54 2.04 1.31 -9.38
N GLY A 55 2.15 0.07 -8.87
CA GLY A 55 3.20 -0.28 -7.91
C GLY A 55 2.85 -0.05 -6.44
N LYS A 56 1.56 0.11 -6.05
CA LYS A 56 1.18 0.30 -4.64
C LYS A 56 1.65 -0.83 -3.73
N THR A 57 1.47 -2.07 -4.16
CA THR A 57 1.95 -3.26 -3.43
C THR A 57 3.48 -3.30 -3.36
N SER A 58 4.17 -2.91 -4.44
CA SER A 58 5.64 -2.82 -4.47
C SER A 58 6.16 -1.76 -3.49
N ILE A 59 5.44 -0.65 -3.29
CA ILE A 59 5.78 0.36 -2.28
C ILE A 59 5.70 -0.23 -0.88
N ALA A 60 4.68 -1.04 -0.56
CA ALA A 60 4.56 -1.68 0.76
C ALA A 60 5.74 -2.63 1.02
N HIS A 61 6.17 -3.41 0.03
CA HIS A 61 7.38 -4.23 0.10
C HIS A 61 8.63 -3.37 0.32
N TYR A 62 8.80 -2.31 -0.46
CA TYR A 62 9.92 -1.39 -0.33
C TYR A 62 10.02 -0.76 1.07
N VAL A 63 8.88 -0.37 1.66
CA VAL A 63 8.85 0.14 3.04
C VAL A 63 9.26 -0.96 4.03
N SER A 64 8.78 -2.19 3.86
CA SER A 64 9.14 -3.34 4.70
C SER A 64 10.66 -3.59 4.70
N GLU A 65 11.27 -3.66 3.52
CA GLU A 65 12.71 -3.85 3.36
C GLU A 65 13.53 -2.71 4.00
N ASN A 66 13.07 -1.47 3.84
CA ASN A 66 13.80 -0.31 4.35
C ASN A 66 13.59 -0.02 5.85
N THR A 67 12.58 -0.63 6.47
CA THR A 67 12.32 -0.51 7.91
C THR A 67 12.72 -1.76 8.69
N ASN A 68 13.12 -2.84 8.02
CA ASN A 68 13.38 -4.16 8.58
C ASN A 68 12.20 -4.69 9.43
N LEU A 69 10.97 -4.42 8.98
CA LEU A 69 9.75 -4.92 9.59
C LEU A 69 9.11 -5.97 8.68
N PRO A 70 8.68 -7.14 9.21
CA PRO A 70 7.98 -8.14 8.41
C PRO A 70 6.67 -7.59 7.86
N LEU A 71 6.34 -7.96 6.62
CA LEU A 71 5.12 -7.53 5.94
C LEU A 71 4.02 -8.57 6.09
N VAL A 72 2.93 -8.19 6.73
CA VAL A 72 1.71 -8.99 6.85
C VAL A 72 0.70 -8.50 5.82
N VAL A 73 0.49 -9.25 4.75
CA VAL A 73 -0.41 -8.89 3.67
C VAL A 73 -1.80 -9.46 3.91
N ALA A 74 -2.82 -8.61 3.90
CA ALA A 74 -4.22 -8.99 3.98
C ALA A 74 -5.00 -8.40 2.77
N ARG A 75 -5.47 -9.28 1.90
CA ARG A 75 -6.33 -8.91 0.77
C ARG A 75 -7.78 -8.86 1.22
N LEU A 76 -8.39 -7.68 1.12
CA LEU A 76 -9.73 -7.44 1.65
C LEU A 76 -10.85 -7.97 0.74
N ASP A 77 -10.62 -8.11 -0.57
CA ASP A 77 -11.56 -8.74 -1.51
C ASP A 77 -11.96 -10.16 -1.10
N GLY A 78 -10.96 -10.97 -0.75
CA GLY A 78 -11.17 -12.34 -0.30
C GLY A 78 -11.85 -12.44 1.08
N ILE A 79 -11.74 -11.42 1.91
CA ILE A 79 -12.33 -11.38 3.25
C ILE A 79 -13.80 -10.96 3.19
N VAL A 80 -14.13 -10.03 2.32
CA VAL A 80 -15.50 -9.52 2.14
C VAL A 80 -16.38 -10.50 1.37
N SER A 81 -15.83 -11.23 0.42
CA SER A 81 -16.56 -12.25 -0.39
C SER A 81 -17.00 -13.47 0.43
N SER A 82 -16.36 -13.73 1.58
CA SER A 82 -16.75 -14.81 2.49
C SER A 82 -17.83 -14.32 3.45
N LEU A 83 -19.13 -14.58 3.16
CA LEU A 83 -20.30 -14.39 4.05
C LEU A 83 -20.16 -13.20 5.04
N LEU A 84 -20.86 -12.12 4.83
CA LEU A 84 -20.78 -10.84 5.54
C LEU A 84 -20.69 -10.96 7.08
N GLY A 85 -21.35 -11.91 7.71
CA GLY A 85 -21.30 -12.12 9.16
C GLY A 85 -19.94 -12.58 9.72
N SER A 86 -19.03 -13.09 8.87
CA SER A 86 -17.68 -13.51 9.28
C SER A 86 -16.63 -12.42 9.06
N THR A 87 -16.89 -11.41 8.24
CA THR A 87 -15.93 -10.37 7.82
C THR A 87 -15.38 -9.58 9.00
N ALA A 88 -16.24 -9.08 9.89
CA ALA A 88 -15.81 -8.35 11.10
C ALA A 88 -14.93 -9.21 12.03
N LYS A 89 -15.25 -10.52 12.15
CA LYS A 89 -14.46 -11.48 12.95
C LYS A 89 -13.10 -11.74 12.31
N ASN A 90 -13.06 -11.86 10.99
CA ASN A 90 -11.81 -12.08 10.25
C ASN A 90 -10.90 -10.86 10.30
N LEU A 91 -11.44 -9.66 10.16
CA LEU A 91 -10.69 -8.41 10.36
C LEU A 91 -10.06 -8.36 11.76
N ARG A 92 -10.83 -8.63 12.82
CA ARG A 92 -10.29 -8.66 14.20
C ARG A 92 -9.13 -9.65 14.35
N LYS A 93 -9.22 -10.83 13.75
CA LYS A 93 -8.11 -11.81 13.80
C LYS A 93 -6.85 -11.29 13.12
N ILE A 94 -6.98 -10.62 11.97
CA ILE A 94 -5.85 -10.04 11.23
C ILE A 94 -5.18 -8.95 12.07
N PHE A 95 -5.97 -8.02 12.60
CA PHE A 95 -5.44 -6.95 13.46
C PHE A 95 -4.84 -7.52 14.76
N SER A 96 -5.48 -8.50 15.39
CA SER A 96 -4.93 -9.16 16.57
C SER A 96 -3.60 -9.86 16.28
N TYR A 97 -3.48 -10.52 15.12
CA TYR A 97 -2.22 -11.13 14.69
C TYR A 97 -1.14 -10.06 14.47
N ALA A 98 -1.45 -9.01 13.71
CA ALA A 98 -0.49 -7.92 13.49
C ALA A 98 -0.07 -7.25 14.80
N SER A 99 -0.98 -7.10 15.76
CA SER A 99 -0.69 -6.50 17.07
C SER A 99 0.16 -7.38 17.99
N SER A 100 0.42 -8.65 17.64
CA SER A 100 1.22 -9.57 18.46
C SER A 100 2.73 -9.42 18.25
N MET A 101 3.17 -8.70 17.25
CA MET A 101 4.58 -8.46 16.92
C MET A 101 4.76 -7.15 16.14
N PRO A 102 5.93 -6.50 16.24
CA PRO A 102 6.26 -5.38 15.35
C PRO A 102 6.20 -5.82 13.89
N CYS A 103 5.34 -5.19 13.09
CA CYS A 103 5.18 -5.52 11.68
C CYS A 103 4.53 -4.37 10.90
N ILE A 104 4.57 -4.49 9.59
CA ILE A 104 3.73 -3.69 8.68
C ILE A 104 2.49 -4.51 8.34
N LEU A 105 1.32 -4.03 8.71
CA LEU A 105 0.05 -4.58 8.23
C LEU A 105 -0.32 -3.87 6.93
N PHE A 106 -0.28 -4.61 5.83
CA PHE A 106 -0.67 -4.11 4.52
C PHE A 106 -2.07 -4.62 4.15
N LEU A 107 -3.01 -3.69 4.02
CA LEU A 107 -4.39 -3.96 3.60
C LEU A 107 -4.53 -3.64 2.11
N ASP A 108 -4.47 -4.67 1.27
CA ASP A 108 -4.65 -4.49 -0.17
C ASP A 108 -6.12 -4.56 -0.57
N GLU A 109 -6.45 -3.93 -1.70
CA GLU A 109 -7.81 -3.81 -2.22
C GLU A 109 -8.80 -3.23 -1.20
N PHE A 110 -8.38 -2.15 -0.55
CA PHE A 110 -9.12 -1.53 0.54
C PHE A 110 -10.53 -1.06 0.12
N ASP A 111 -10.73 -0.76 -1.15
CA ASP A 111 -12.03 -0.41 -1.75
C ASP A 111 -13.04 -1.58 -1.78
N ALA A 112 -12.60 -2.84 -1.60
CA ALA A 112 -13.52 -3.97 -1.52
C ALA A 112 -14.57 -3.80 -0.40
N ILE A 113 -14.18 -3.18 0.71
CA ILE A 113 -15.08 -2.87 1.82
C ILE A 113 -16.12 -1.80 1.43
N ALA A 114 -15.74 -0.87 0.57
CA ALA A 114 -16.65 0.18 0.11
C ALA A 114 -17.59 -0.32 -1.00
N LYS A 115 -17.10 -1.16 -1.91
CA LYS A 115 -17.89 -1.76 -3.00
C LYS A 115 -19.03 -2.65 -2.49
N ALA A 116 -18.82 -3.37 -1.41
CA ALA A 116 -19.87 -4.16 -0.76
C ALA A 116 -21.07 -3.31 -0.28
N ARG A 117 -20.97 -1.97 -0.32
CA ARG A 117 -22.03 -1.03 0.05
C ARG A 117 -23.12 -0.89 -1.00
N ASP A 118 -22.83 -1.17 -2.27
CA ASP A 118 -23.79 -1.00 -3.38
C ASP A 118 -24.72 -2.21 -3.56
N ASP A 119 -24.40 -3.36 -2.96
CA ASP A 119 -25.27 -4.54 -2.92
C ASP A 119 -26.37 -4.35 -1.87
N ASN A 120 -27.55 -3.97 -2.35
CA ASN A 120 -28.70 -3.37 -1.65
C ASN A 120 -29.40 -4.20 -0.53
N HIS A 121 -28.84 -5.28 -0.01
CA HIS A 121 -29.56 -6.11 0.96
C HIS A 121 -29.05 -6.10 2.42
N GLU A 122 -27.87 -5.47 2.74
CA GLU A 122 -27.31 -5.57 4.09
C GLU A 122 -26.60 -4.30 4.61
N LEU A 123 -27.18 -3.11 4.39
CA LEU A 123 -26.64 -1.82 4.87
C LEU A 123 -26.24 -1.82 6.37
N GLY A 124 -26.89 -2.62 7.20
CA GLY A 124 -26.60 -2.71 8.63
C GLY A 124 -25.31 -3.49 8.94
N GLU A 125 -25.05 -4.59 8.26
CA GLU A 125 -23.86 -5.41 8.49
C GLU A 125 -22.61 -4.72 7.96
N LEU A 126 -22.67 -4.08 6.81
CA LEU A 126 -21.54 -3.34 6.26
C LEU A 126 -21.13 -2.18 7.17
N LYS A 127 -22.08 -1.43 7.74
CA LYS A 127 -21.77 -0.41 8.75
C LYS A 127 -21.02 -1.00 9.94
N ARG A 128 -21.39 -2.22 10.38
CA ARG A 128 -20.69 -2.95 11.46
C ARG A 128 -19.26 -3.31 11.05
N VAL A 129 -19.05 -3.75 9.80
CA VAL A 129 -17.72 -4.08 9.27
C VAL A 129 -16.85 -2.83 9.24
N ILE A 130 -17.33 -1.72 8.67
CA ILE A 130 -16.61 -0.45 8.63
C ILE A 130 -16.29 0.05 10.06
N ASN A 131 -17.26 0.04 10.96
CA ASN A 131 -17.04 0.45 12.35
C ASN A 131 -16.01 -0.45 13.04
N SER A 132 -16.08 -1.76 12.82
CA SER A 132 -15.09 -2.71 13.35
C SER A 132 -13.69 -2.43 12.79
N LEU A 133 -13.58 -2.15 11.49
CA LEU A 133 -12.32 -1.77 10.87
C LEU A 133 -11.75 -0.48 11.49
N LEU A 134 -12.56 0.55 11.61
CA LEU A 134 -12.15 1.83 12.21
C LEU A 134 -11.67 1.64 13.65
N GLN A 135 -12.41 0.87 14.45
CA GLN A 135 -12.01 0.54 15.83
C GLN A 135 -10.69 -0.22 15.88
N ASN A 136 -10.47 -1.18 14.98
CA ASN A 136 -9.21 -1.92 14.92
C ASN A 136 -8.04 -1.01 14.53
N ILE A 137 -8.24 -0.10 13.57
CA ILE A 137 -7.22 0.91 13.20
C ILE A 137 -6.91 1.81 14.39
N ASP A 138 -7.92 2.32 15.08
CA ASP A 138 -7.76 3.23 16.23
C ASP A 138 -7.10 2.54 17.44
N SER A 139 -7.19 1.21 17.54
CA SER A 139 -6.62 0.40 18.65
C SER A 139 -5.28 -0.26 18.32
N MET A 140 -4.72 0.00 17.13
CA MET A 140 -3.41 -0.55 16.76
C MET A 140 -2.31 -0.05 17.70
N PRO A 141 -1.41 -0.94 18.17
CA PRO A 141 -0.27 -0.53 18.97
C PRO A 141 0.71 0.30 18.13
N THR A 142 1.45 1.17 18.81
CA THR A 142 2.46 2.03 18.17
C THR A 142 3.62 1.25 17.56
N SER A 143 3.83 0.00 17.97
CA SER A 143 4.82 -0.90 17.37
C SER A 143 4.45 -1.39 15.96
N CYS A 144 3.19 -1.21 15.55
CA CYS A 144 2.71 -1.62 14.23
C CYS A 144 2.60 -0.45 13.27
N VAL A 145 2.89 -0.72 12.01
CA VAL A 145 2.71 0.21 10.89
C VAL A 145 1.53 -0.25 10.06
N LEU A 146 0.63 0.65 9.70
CA LEU A 146 -0.50 0.35 8.82
C LEU A 146 -0.26 0.95 7.44
N ILE A 147 -0.32 0.13 6.41
CA ILE A 147 -0.35 0.59 5.02
C ILE A 147 -1.63 0.04 4.38
N ALA A 148 -2.37 0.87 3.68
CA ALA A 148 -3.52 0.43 2.89
C ALA A 148 -3.37 0.87 1.44
N ALA A 149 -3.90 0.07 0.51
CA ALA A 149 -3.91 0.39 -0.92
C ALA A 149 -5.33 0.32 -1.49
N THR A 150 -5.67 1.31 -2.31
CA THR A 150 -6.95 1.35 -3.02
C THR A 150 -6.79 1.83 -4.44
N ASN A 151 -7.59 1.27 -5.34
CA ASN A 151 -7.73 1.74 -6.71
C ASN A 151 -8.88 2.76 -6.86
N HIS A 152 -9.74 2.88 -5.84
CA HIS A 152 -10.96 3.68 -5.86
C HIS A 152 -11.04 4.59 -4.63
N PRO A 153 -10.19 5.65 -4.54
CA PRO A 153 -10.18 6.55 -3.39
C PRO A 153 -11.52 7.26 -3.17
N GLU A 154 -12.28 7.48 -4.25
CA GLU A 154 -13.60 8.12 -4.24
C GLU A 154 -14.66 7.31 -3.47
N LEU A 155 -14.48 6.00 -3.35
CA LEU A 155 -15.40 5.12 -2.62
C LEU A 155 -15.13 5.12 -1.10
N LEU A 156 -13.97 5.60 -0.67
CA LEU A 156 -13.61 5.59 0.75
C LEU A 156 -14.38 6.64 1.55
N ASP A 157 -14.94 6.21 2.68
CA ASP A 157 -15.58 7.11 3.63
C ASP A 157 -14.56 8.13 4.20
N LYS A 158 -15.00 9.36 4.42
CA LYS A 158 -14.18 10.42 5.03
C LYS A 158 -13.62 10.01 6.40
N ALA A 159 -14.35 9.19 7.16
CA ALA A 159 -13.89 8.70 8.45
C ALA A 159 -12.69 7.75 8.32
N VAL A 160 -12.68 6.89 7.30
CA VAL A 160 -11.52 6.04 6.95
C VAL A 160 -10.35 6.90 6.50
N TRP A 161 -10.60 7.82 5.56
CA TRP A 161 -9.59 8.70 4.99
C TRP A 161 -8.81 9.50 6.06
N ARG A 162 -9.49 9.94 7.12
CA ARG A 162 -8.91 10.73 8.22
C ARG A 162 -7.95 9.94 9.12
N ARG A 163 -7.98 8.60 9.11
CA ARG A 163 -7.14 7.76 9.95
C ARG A 163 -5.74 7.51 9.40
N PHE A 164 -5.56 7.84 8.15
CA PHE A 164 -4.24 7.77 7.54
C PHE A 164 -3.52 9.12 7.66
N THR A 165 -2.37 9.12 8.32
CA THR A 165 -1.53 10.32 8.51
C THR A 165 -0.83 10.72 7.21
N THR A 166 -0.34 9.73 6.46
CA THR A 166 0.30 9.92 5.17
C THR A 166 -0.61 9.40 4.05
N LYS A 167 -0.77 10.18 2.99
CA LYS A 167 -1.62 9.84 1.84
C LYS A 167 -0.83 10.12 0.57
N ILE A 168 -0.57 9.07 -0.20
CA ILE A 168 0.28 9.17 -1.38
C ILE A 168 -0.52 8.74 -2.60
N GLU A 169 -0.64 9.64 -3.56
CA GLU A 169 -1.16 9.31 -4.88
C GLU A 169 -0.07 8.64 -5.72
N VAL A 170 -0.31 7.40 -6.10
CA VAL A 170 0.59 6.62 -6.95
C VAL A 170 0.04 6.67 -8.36
N GLY A 171 0.50 7.65 -9.13
CA GLY A 171 0.11 7.85 -10.52
C GLY A 171 0.87 6.95 -11.49
N MET A 172 0.52 7.08 -12.78
CA MET A 172 1.31 6.48 -13.86
C MET A 172 2.74 7.04 -13.84
N PRO A 173 3.75 6.24 -14.19
CA PRO A 173 5.13 6.70 -14.26
C PRO A 173 5.26 7.82 -15.28
N ASP A 174 6.02 8.87 -14.94
CA ASP A 174 6.45 9.88 -15.89
C ASP A 174 7.44 9.30 -16.91
N ASP A 175 7.87 10.10 -17.88
CA ASP A 175 8.73 9.62 -18.97
C ASP A 175 10.11 9.15 -18.46
N GLU A 176 10.63 9.77 -17.39
CA GLU A 176 11.90 9.39 -16.76
C GLU A 176 11.78 8.08 -15.98
N ALA A 177 10.77 7.97 -15.13
CA ALA A 177 10.48 6.74 -14.38
C ALA A 177 10.19 5.57 -15.33
N ARG A 178 9.41 5.81 -16.40
CA ARG A 178 9.11 4.79 -17.42
C ARG A 178 10.38 4.31 -18.11
N LYS A 179 11.27 5.21 -18.49
CA LYS A 179 12.57 4.85 -19.06
C LYS A 179 13.38 3.96 -18.12
N LYS A 180 13.45 4.31 -16.83
CA LYS A 180 14.14 3.50 -15.82
C LYS A 180 13.51 2.11 -15.68
N ILE A 181 12.18 2.02 -15.62
CA ILE A 181 11.46 0.74 -15.57
C ILE A 181 11.79 -0.13 -16.78
N ILE A 182 11.76 0.43 -18.00
CA ILE A 182 12.10 -0.30 -19.22
C ILE A 182 13.54 -0.81 -19.17
N LEU A 183 14.48 0.02 -18.72
CA LEU A 183 15.87 -0.36 -18.55
C LEU A 183 16.05 -1.50 -17.55
N ASP A 184 15.38 -1.44 -16.41
CA ASP A 184 15.41 -2.49 -15.40
C ASP A 184 14.85 -3.80 -15.92
N LEU A 185 13.67 -3.77 -16.55
CA LEU A 185 13.02 -4.96 -17.12
C LEU A 185 13.85 -5.60 -18.26
N THR A 186 14.66 -4.80 -18.94
CA THR A 186 15.47 -5.28 -20.07
C THR A 186 16.92 -5.57 -19.71
N SER A 187 17.34 -5.31 -18.47
CA SER A 187 18.73 -5.45 -18.02
C SER A 187 19.29 -6.87 -18.15
N GLY A 188 18.44 -7.91 -18.09
CA GLY A 188 18.81 -9.31 -18.28
C GLY A 188 18.77 -9.81 -19.74
N PHE A 189 18.41 -8.94 -20.70
CA PHE A 189 18.22 -9.29 -22.10
C PHE A 189 19.11 -8.46 -23.01
N ASN A 190 19.55 -9.07 -24.09
CA ASN A 190 20.25 -8.32 -25.16
C ASN A 190 19.22 -7.56 -25.99
N CYS A 191 18.97 -6.30 -25.62
CA CYS A 191 17.96 -5.43 -26.23
C CYS A 191 18.63 -4.29 -27.01
N PRO A 192 18.86 -4.41 -28.33
CA PRO A 192 19.56 -3.41 -29.12
C PRO A 192 18.93 -2.03 -29.14
N PHE A 193 17.63 -1.91 -28.82
CA PHE A 193 16.94 -0.63 -28.77
C PHE A 193 17.33 0.20 -27.54
N VAL A 194 17.89 -0.41 -26.50
CA VAL A 194 18.31 0.29 -25.26
C VAL A 194 19.44 1.27 -25.52
N GLU A 195 20.34 0.94 -26.45
CA GLU A 195 21.48 1.78 -26.86
C GLU A 195 21.09 2.87 -27.89
N ASP A 196 19.92 2.72 -28.52
CA ASP A 196 19.41 3.64 -29.53
C ASP A 196 18.39 4.60 -28.91
N GLY A 197 18.82 5.83 -28.64
CA GLY A 197 17.98 6.85 -27.98
C GLY A 197 16.67 7.17 -28.70
N GLN A 198 16.64 7.01 -30.04
CA GLN A 198 15.42 7.27 -30.81
C GLN A 198 14.41 6.11 -30.68
N LYS A 199 14.89 4.88 -30.68
CA LYS A 199 14.08 3.69 -30.45
C LYS A 199 13.57 3.63 -29.01
N MET A 200 14.43 3.95 -28.03
CA MET A 200 14.02 4.06 -26.62
C MET A 200 12.89 5.08 -26.45
N LYS A 201 13.01 6.26 -27.06
CA LYS A 201 11.96 7.28 -27.04
C LYS A 201 10.64 6.75 -27.65
N THR A 202 10.71 6.03 -28.77
CA THR A 202 9.55 5.41 -29.38
C THR A 202 8.89 4.39 -28.45
N VAL A 203 9.66 3.53 -27.76
CA VAL A 203 9.14 2.58 -26.78
C VAL A 203 8.47 3.29 -25.60
N CYS A 204 9.10 4.35 -25.08
CA CYS A 204 8.51 5.16 -24.02
C CYS A 204 7.18 5.82 -24.44
N ASP A 205 7.10 6.30 -25.70
CA ASP A 205 5.87 6.90 -26.23
C ASP A 205 4.74 5.87 -26.43
N LEU A 206 5.07 4.67 -26.88
CA LEU A 206 4.11 3.58 -27.05
C LEU A 206 3.55 3.09 -25.71
N THR A 207 4.35 3.16 -24.65
CA THR A 207 3.99 2.67 -23.30
C THR A 207 3.38 3.76 -22.41
N LYS A 208 3.15 4.99 -22.90
CA LYS A 208 2.61 6.13 -22.10
C LYS A 208 1.34 5.86 -21.33
N LYS A 209 0.49 4.94 -21.83
CA LYS A 209 -0.81 4.59 -21.21
C LYS A 209 -0.79 3.21 -20.56
N MET A 210 0.36 2.60 -20.43
CA MET A 210 0.52 1.29 -19.80
C MET A 210 0.96 1.47 -18.35
N SER A 211 0.41 0.68 -17.45
CA SER A 211 0.96 0.51 -16.11
C SER A 211 2.25 -0.29 -16.16
N PRO A 212 3.17 -0.06 -15.22
CA PRO A 212 4.42 -0.85 -15.09
C PRO A 212 4.16 -2.34 -14.93
#